data_1ea8eddb614b795390c042ec9fa98125
#
_entry.id   1ea8eddb614b795390c042ec9fa98125
#
_cell.length_a   1.000
_cell.length_b   1.000
_cell.length_c   1.000
_cell.angle_alpha   90.00
_cell.angle_beta   90.00
_cell.angle_gamma   90.00
#
_symmetry.space_group_name_H-M   'P 1'
#
loop_
_entity.id
_entity.type
_entity.pdbx_description
1 polymer ?
#
loop_
_entity_poly.entity_id
_entity_poly.type
_entity_poly.pdbx_seq_one_letter_code
_entity_poly.pdbx_strand_id
1 'polypeptide(L)'
;MRTHKFILHMLALWMVGTGTVLACSVPVFRYALERWQSDNYAVVVFHKGALSDENRKLLASMAPDPLVSPQVANIELKTVDLENNPEKEALEFWKRMKAETRADASKTPWMMVFYPKSTGNPTPIWSGPLSEKHTEV
;
A
#
# COMPACT_ATOMS: atom_id res chain seq x y z
N MET A 1 -26.76 -25.12 59.67
CA MET A 1 -25.34 -24.82 59.34
C MET A 1 -24.83 -25.37 57.96
N ARG A 2 -25.38 -26.44 57.41
CA ARG A 2 -24.95 -27.01 56.10
C ARG A 2 -25.41 -26.16 54.88
N THR A 3 -26.61 -25.61 54.94
CA THR A 3 -27.21 -24.82 53.85
C THR A 3 -26.48 -23.49 53.57
N HIS A 4 -26.02 -22.80 54.60
CA HIS A 4 -25.27 -21.55 54.41
C HIS A 4 -23.92 -21.77 53.74
N LYS A 5 -23.24 -22.88 54.00
CA LYS A 5 -21.99 -23.22 53.33
C LYS A 5 -22.20 -23.50 51.84
N PHE A 6 -23.31 -24.16 51.51
CA PHE A 6 -23.66 -24.46 50.11
C PHE A 6 -23.95 -23.21 49.30
N ILE A 7 -24.69 -22.26 49.89
CA ILE A 7 -25.03 -20.97 49.27
C ILE A 7 -23.75 -20.15 49.07
N LEU A 8 -22.81 -20.12 50.00
CA LEU A 8 -21.56 -19.41 49.91
C LEU A 8 -20.68 -19.95 48.77
N HIS A 9 -20.60 -21.27 48.59
CA HIS A 9 -19.84 -21.89 47.51
C HIS A 9 -20.46 -21.64 46.15
N MET A 10 -21.78 -21.62 46.03
CA MET A 10 -22.49 -21.28 44.79
C MET A 10 -22.27 -19.81 44.41
N LEU A 11 -22.27 -18.89 45.38
CA LEU A 11 -22.01 -17.47 45.14
C LEU A 11 -20.54 -17.24 44.69
N ALA A 12 -19.60 -17.95 45.33
CA ALA A 12 -18.19 -17.88 44.97
C ALA A 12 -17.91 -18.42 43.53
N LEU A 13 -18.57 -19.52 43.16
CA LEU A 13 -18.49 -20.11 41.83
C LEU A 13 -19.07 -19.17 40.77
N TRP A 14 -20.14 -18.45 41.10
CA TRP A 14 -20.77 -17.47 40.20
C TRP A 14 -19.90 -16.22 39.98
N MET A 15 -19.20 -15.74 41.02
CA MET A 15 -18.26 -14.63 40.93
C MET A 15 -17.02 -14.97 40.07
N VAL A 16 -16.53 -16.20 40.15
CA VAL A 16 -15.38 -16.65 39.34
C VAL A 16 -15.78 -16.79 37.87
N GLY A 17 -17.01 -17.22 37.57
CA GLY A 17 -17.53 -17.38 36.20
C GLY A 17 -17.73 -16.06 35.44
N THR A 18 -18.00 -14.95 36.12
CA THR A 18 -18.24 -13.65 35.48
C THR A 18 -16.95 -12.87 35.19
N GLY A 19 -15.83 -13.22 35.83
CA GLY A 19 -14.54 -12.54 35.62
C GLY A 19 -13.81 -12.88 34.32
N THR A 20 -14.18 -13.98 33.66
CA THR A 20 -13.46 -14.47 32.46
C THR A 20 -13.95 -13.89 31.13
N VAL A 21 -15.07 -13.17 31.10
CA VAL A 21 -15.68 -12.66 29.86
C VAL A 21 -15.09 -11.31 29.43
N LEU A 22 -14.31 -10.63 30.26
CA LEU A 22 -13.77 -9.29 29.96
C LEU A 22 -12.36 -9.31 29.34
N ALA A 23 -11.75 -10.47 29.14
CA ALA A 23 -10.35 -10.58 28.73
C ALA A 23 -10.10 -10.43 27.23
N CYS A 24 -11.13 -10.37 26.37
CA CYS A 24 -10.98 -10.23 24.93
C CYS A 24 -11.84 -9.08 24.38
N SER A 25 -11.56 -7.84 24.81
CA SER A 25 -12.33 -6.67 24.35
C SER A 25 -11.71 -5.94 23.15
N VAL A 26 -10.53 -6.33 22.68
CA VAL A 26 -9.97 -5.77 21.45
C VAL A 26 -10.22 -6.76 20.31
N PRO A 27 -11.12 -6.43 19.38
CA PRO A 27 -11.32 -7.27 18.20
C PRO A 27 -10.00 -7.49 17.48
N VAL A 28 -9.67 -8.73 17.15
CA VAL A 28 -8.40 -9.10 16.47
C VAL A 28 -8.20 -8.30 15.19
N PHE A 29 -9.27 -7.97 14.48
CA PHE A 29 -9.20 -7.13 13.27
C PHE A 29 -8.71 -5.71 13.57
N ARG A 30 -9.10 -5.12 14.72
CA ARG A 30 -8.66 -3.78 15.11
C ARG A 30 -7.17 -3.76 15.44
N TYR A 31 -6.70 -4.78 16.13
CA TYR A 31 -5.26 -4.95 16.39
C TYR A 31 -4.45 -5.10 15.09
N ALA A 32 -4.99 -5.85 14.13
CA ALA A 32 -4.38 -6.00 12.82
C ALA A 32 -4.34 -4.68 12.05
N LEU A 33 -5.44 -3.92 12.00
CA LEU A 33 -5.50 -2.61 11.33
C LEU A 33 -4.57 -1.56 11.96
N GLU A 34 -4.35 -1.62 13.28
CA GLU A 34 -3.48 -0.68 13.98
C GLU A 34 -1.99 -1.04 13.88
N ARG A 35 -1.66 -2.31 13.61
CA ARG A 35 -0.29 -2.83 13.67
C ARG A 35 0.28 -3.29 12.33
N TRP A 36 -0.56 -3.61 11.37
CA TRP A 36 -0.11 -3.99 10.04
C TRP A 36 0.01 -2.74 9.17
N GLN A 37 1.23 -2.43 8.80
CA GLN A 37 1.45 -1.46 7.74
C GLN A 37 0.93 -2.09 6.45
N SER A 38 0.05 -1.36 5.77
CA SER A 38 -0.43 -1.80 4.46
C SER A 38 0.74 -1.82 3.48
N ASP A 39 0.87 -2.92 2.74
CA ASP A 39 1.84 -3.01 1.67
C ASP A 39 1.48 -2.04 0.53
N ASN A 40 2.44 -1.26 0.08
CA ASN A 40 2.23 -0.29 -0.96
C ASN A 40 2.41 -0.91 -2.35
N TYR A 41 1.51 -0.58 -3.26
CA TYR A 41 1.73 -0.79 -4.69
C TYR A 41 2.87 0.10 -5.17
N ALA A 42 3.79 -0.45 -5.96
CA ALA A 42 4.87 0.34 -6.52
C ALA A 42 4.44 0.94 -7.87
N VAL A 43 4.44 2.25 -7.95
CA VAL A 43 4.20 2.99 -9.21
C VAL A 43 5.51 3.59 -9.67
N VAL A 44 5.96 3.19 -10.86
CA VAL A 44 7.20 3.70 -11.47
C VAL A 44 6.86 4.47 -12.73
N VAL A 45 7.29 5.72 -12.79
CA VAL A 45 7.09 6.58 -13.95
C VAL A 45 8.44 6.87 -14.63
N PHE A 46 8.58 6.41 -15.85
CA PHE A 46 9.75 6.65 -16.70
C PHE A 46 9.50 7.86 -17.59
N HIS A 47 10.39 8.83 -17.56
CA HIS A 47 10.30 10.01 -18.37
C HIS A 47 11.66 10.38 -19.01
N LYS A 48 11.66 11.30 -19.95
CA LYS A 48 12.84 11.87 -20.58
C LYS A 48 12.83 13.37 -20.37
N GLY A 49 13.88 13.88 -19.71
CA GLY A 49 13.98 15.28 -19.36
C GLY A 49 12.91 15.75 -18.37
N ALA A 50 12.63 17.04 -18.34
CA ALA A 50 11.72 17.63 -17.39
C ALA A 50 10.25 17.19 -17.62
N LEU A 51 9.56 16.81 -16.56
CA LEU A 51 8.11 16.57 -16.58
C LEU A 51 7.35 17.89 -16.76
N SER A 52 6.27 17.88 -17.54
CA SER A 52 5.36 19.02 -17.64
C SER A 52 4.69 19.34 -16.30
N ASP A 53 4.19 20.56 -16.17
CA ASP A 53 3.47 20.98 -14.95
C ASP A 53 2.22 20.14 -14.70
N GLU A 54 1.52 19.72 -15.76
CA GLU A 54 0.36 18.83 -15.69
C GLU A 54 0.77 17.48 -15.14
N ASN A 55 1.82 16.85 -15.70
CA ASN A 55 2.30 15.57 -15.22
C ASN A 55 2.79 15.63 -13.77
N ARG A 56 3.45 16.72 -13.38
CA ARG A 56 3.87 16.92 -11.98
C ARG A 56 2.67 17.02 -11.03
N LYS A 57 1.63 17.78 -11.40
CA LYS A 57 0.40 17.88 -10.62
C LYS A 57 -0.31 16.53 -10.51
N LEU A 58 -0.38 15.79 -11.62
CA LEU A 58 -0.98 14.46 -11.65
C LEU A 58 -0.25 13.49 -10.71
N LEU A 59 1.08 13.44 -10.76
CA LEU A 59 1.88 12.60 -9.86
C LEU A 59 1.73 13.01 -8.39
N ALA A 60 1.67 14.31 -8.12
CA ALA A 60 1.45 14.82 -6.76
C ALA A 60 0.05 14.44 -6.21
N SER A 61 -0.97 14.36 -7.08
CA SER A 61 -2.31 13.91 -6.66
C SER A 61 -2.40 12.42 -6.37
N MET A 62 -1.56 11.60 -7.01
CA MET A 62 -1.50 10.15 -6.79
C MET A 62 -0.83 9.76 -5.47
N ALA A 63 0.17 10.51 -5.06
CA ALA A 63 0.92 10.26 -3.83
C ALA A 63 0.99 11.57 -3.01
N PRO A 64 -0.13 11.98 -2.40
CA PRO A 64 -0.17 13.19 -1.60
C PRO A 64 0.73 13.04 -0.36
N ASP A 65 1.28 14.16 0.11
CA ASP A 65 2.06 14.20 1.34
C ASP A 65 1.21 13.68 2.52
N PRO A 66 1.61 12.61 3.21
CA PRO A 66 0.85 12.03 4.31
C PRO A 66 0.66 13.01 5.49
N LEU A 67 1.45 14.08 5.58
CA LEU A 67 1.30 15.13 6.59
C LEU A 67 0.19 16.13 6.25
N VAL A 68 -0.18 16.23 4.98
CA VAL A 68 -1.16 17.21 4.49
C VAL A 68 -2.51 16.56 4.19
N SER A 69 -2.50 15.32 3.75
CA SER A 69 -3.73 14.60 3.39
C SER A 69 -3.64 13.15 3.84
N PRO A 70 -4.70 12.58 4.42
CA PRO A 70 -4.73 11.15 4.69
C PRO A 70 -4.50 10.40 3.38
N GLN A 71 -3.61 9.45 3.40
CA GLN A 71 -3.24 8.65 2.23
C GLN A 71 -4.49 7.96 1.66
N VAL A 72 -4.89 8.37 0.46
CA VAL A 72 -6.08 7.85 -0.20
C VAL A 72 -5.79 6.48 -0.83
N ALA A 73 -4.52 6.22 -1.18
CA ALA A 73 -4.09 4.95 -1.76
C ALA A 73 -2.73 4.51 -1.20
N ASN A 74 -2.55 3.18 -1.06
CA ASN A 74 -1.28 2.59 -0.66
C ASN A 74 -0.34 2.51 -1.86
N ILE A 75 0.30 3.63 -2.18
CA ILE A 75 1.18 3.77 -3.35
C ILE A 75 2.55 4.26 -2.91
N GLU A 76 3.60 3.60 -3.40
CA GLU A 76 4.98 4.09 -3.38
C GLU A 76 5.30 4.58 -4.80
N LEU A 77 5.36 5.90 -5.00
CA LEU A 77 5.64 6.52 -6.29
C LEU A 77 7.14 6.75 -6.46
N LYS A 78 7.71 6.27 -7.58
CA LYS A 78 9.09 6.53 -8.00
C LYS A 78 9.11 7.10 -9.42
N THR A 79 9.82 8.20 -9.64
CA THR A 79 10.09 8.74 -10.97
C THR A 79 11.52 8.42 -11.40
N VAL A 80 11.71 8.09 -12.67
CA VAL A 80 13.02 7.76 -13.26
C VAL A 80 13.21 8.59 -14.53
N ASP A 81 14.17 9.52 -14.49
CA ASP A 81 14.57 10.25 -15.69
C ASP A 81 15.59 9.43 -16.50
N LEU A 82 15.22 9.06 -17.72
CA LEU A 82 16.02 8.23 -18.60
C LEU A 82 17.15 9.00 -19.32
N GLU A 83 17.15 10.32 -19.26
CA GLU A 83 18.13 11.19 -19.92
C GLU A 83 19.18 11.75 -18.94
N ASN A 84 18.79 12.04 -17.71
CA ASN A 84 19.67 12.67 -16.73
C ASN A 84 20.32 11.65 -15.80
N ASN A 85 21.32 10.91 -16.32
CA ASN A 85 22.16 10.00 -15.55
C ASN A 85 21.38 8.99 -14.69
N PRO A 86 20.49 8.18 -15.30
CA PRO A 86 19.72 7.20 -14.56
C PRO A 86 20.63 6.16 -13.91
N GLU A 87 20.24 5.67 -12.73
CA GLU A 87 20.91 4.53 -12.12
C GLU A 87 20.93 3.35 -13.09
N LYS A 88 22.05 2.64 -13.16
CA LYS A 88 22.24 1.52 -14.10
C LYS A 88 21.13 0.47 -13.95
N GLU A 89 20.77 0.15 -12.72
CA GLU A 89 19.73 -0.80 -12.38
C GLU A 89 18.34 -0.33 -12.89
N ALA A 90 18.04 0.95 -12.80
CA ALA A 90 16.80 1.54 -13.30
C ALA A 90 16.72 1.49 -14.83
N LEU A 91 17.86 1.71 -15.51
CA LEU A 91 17.93 1.63 -16.97
C LEU A 91 17.77 0.19 -17.48
N GLU A 92 18.42 -0.77 -16.82
CA GLU A 92 18.28 -2.21 -17.16
C GLU A 92 16.84 -2.69 -16.88
N PHE A 93 16.26 -2.24 -15.79
CA PHE A 93 14.86 -2.50 -15.47
C PHE A 93 13.93 -1.94 -16.56
N TRP A 94 14.11 -0.69 -16.99
CA TRP A 94 13.33 -0.10 -18.07
C TRP A 94 13.45 -0.89 -19.37
N LYS A 95 14.68 -1.27 -19.79
CA LYS A 95 14.91 -2.06 -21.00
C LYS A 95 14.15 -3.38 -20.98
N ARG A 96 14.19 -4.10 -19.85
CA ARG A 96 13.47 -5.36 -19.67
C ARG A 96 11.98 -5.15 -19.73
N MET A 97 11.44 -4.23 -18.93
CA MET A 97 10.00 -3.97 -18.84
C MET A 97 9.44 -3.44 -20.16
N LYS A 98 10.19 -2.61 -20.86
CA LYS A 98 9.80 -2.14 -22.20
C LYS A 98 9.59 -3.29 -23.19
N ALA A 99 10.44 -4.30 -23.15
CA ALA A 99 10.29 -5.48 -24.01
C ALA A 99 9.06 -6.32 -23.61
N GLU A 100 8.86 -6.56 -22.31
CA GLU A 100 7.77 -7.38 -21.77
C GLU A 100 6.39 -6.72 -21.96
N THR A 101 6.28 -5.41 -21.71
CA THR A 101 5.01 -4.68 -21.75
C THR A 101 4.72 -4.03 -23.10
N ARG A 102 5.64 -4.13 -24.08
CA ARG A 102 5.59 -3.44 -25.36
C ARG A 102 5.44 -1.92 -25.21
N ALA A 103 6.08 -1.37 -24.18
CA ALA A 103 6.03 0.06 -23.90
C ALA A 103 6.60 0.87 -25.06
N ASP A 104 5.89 1.92 -25.45
CA ASP A 104 6.31 2.83 -26.51
C ASP A 104 7.13 3.98 -25.93
N ALA A 105 8.44 3.92 -26.11
CA ALA A 105 9.36 4.94 -25.59
C ALA A 105 9.14 6.34 -26.20
N SER A 106 8.39 6.47 -27.30
CA SER A 106 8.01 7.76 -27.88
C SER A 106 6.87 8.44 -27.12
N LYS A 107 6.12 7.66 -26.33
CA LYS A 107 4.97 8.13 -25.53
C LYS A 107 5.32 8.32 -24.06
N THR A 108 6.57 8.66 -23.74
CA THR A 108 6.94 9.03 -22.36
C THR A 108 6.33 10.38 -22.00
N PRO A 109 5.90 10.60 -20.75
CA PRO A 109 6.07 9.72 -19.60
C PRO A 109 5.25 8.42 -19.65
N TRP A 110 5.87 7.32 -19.21
CA TRP A 110 5.28 5.99 -19.19
C TRP A 110 5.18 5.48 -17.76
N MET A 111 3.99 5.06 -17.35
CA MET A 111 3.74 4.58 -16.01
C MET A 111 3.60 3.06 -15.99
N MET A 112 4.12 2.44 -14.96
CA MET A 112 3.95 1.02 -14.65
C MET A 112 3.54 0.87 -13.19
N VAL A 113 2.57 0.00 -12.94
CA VAL A 113 2.06 -0.31 -11.60
C VAL A 113 2.41 -1.76 -11.28
N PHE A 114 2.96 -2.00 -10.10
CA PHE A 114 3.37 -3.32 -9.63
C PHE A 114 2.64 -3.69 -8.35
N TYR A 115 2.51 -4.99 -8.12
CA TYR A 115 2.11 -5.51 -6.82
C TYR A 115 3.08 -5.08 -5.73
N PRO A 116 2.64 -5.05 -4.47
CA PRO A 116 3.53 -4.84 -3.34
C PRO A 116 4.74 -5.79 -3.38
N LYS A 117 5.90 -5.29 -2.94
CA LYS A 117 7.16 -6.05 -2.93
C LYS A 117 7.07 -7.37 -2.16
N SER A 118 6.22 -7.44 -1.14
CA SER A 118 5.95 -8.66 -0.35
C SER A 118 5.42 -9.82 -1.17
N THR A 119 4.76 -9.56 -2.30
CA THR A 119 4.22 -10.61 -3.17
C THR A 119 5.30 -11.35 -3.98
N GLY A 120 6.49 -10.76 -4.12
CA GLY A 120 7.58 -11.29 -4.94
C GLY A 120 7.29 -11.32 -6.45
N ASN A 121 6.17 -10.72 -6.89
CA ASN A 121 5.80 -10.69 -8.30
C ASN A 121 6.45 -9.50 -9.03
N PRO A 122 7.40 -9.73 -9.97
CA PRO A 122 8.08 -8.66 -10.69
C PRO A 122 7.30 -8.12 -11.89
N THR A 123 6.16 -8.74 -12.24
CA THR A 123 5.39 -8.38 -13.43
C THR A 123 4.46 -7.20 -13.13
N PRO A 124 4.42 -6.15 -13.98
CA PRO A 124 3.51 -5.04 -13.77
C PRO A 124 2.05 -5.49 -13.94
N ILE A 125 1.19 -4.99 -13.07
CA ILE A 125 -0.27 -5.18 -13.13
C ILE A 125 -0.83 -4.36 -14.29
N TRP A 126 -0.23 -3.16 -14.49
CA TRP A 126 -0.64 -2.23 -15.51
C TRP A 126 0.60 -1.51 -16.09
N SER A 127 0.54 -1.16 -17.37
CA SER A 127 1.59 -0.42 -18.07
C SER A 127 0.98 0.41 -19.18
N GLY A 128 1.29 1.71 -19.21
CA GLY A 128 0.76 2.62 -20.22
C GLY A 128 1.33 4.04 -20.13
N PRO A 129 0.98 4.92 -21.07
CA PRO A 129 1.36 6.33 -21.00
C PRO A 129 0.69 7.00 -19.80
N LEU A 130 1.43 7.90 -19.15
CA LEU A 130 0.89 8.70 -18.05
C LEU A 130 -0.19 9.65 -18.62
N SER A 131 -1.42 9.49 -18.18
CA SER A 131 -2.54 10.35 -18.57
C SER A 131 -3.61 10.37 -17.49
N GLU A 132 -4.38 11.46 -17.39
CA GLU A 132 -5.50 11.59 -16.44
C GLU A 132 -6.53 10.47 -16.55
N LYS A 133 -6.79 9.99 -17.77
CA LYS A 133 -7.75 8.89 -18.00
C LYS A 133 -7.42 7.58 -17.29
N HIS A 134 -6.18 7.39 -16.86
CA HIS A 134 -5.71 6.15 -16.22
C HIS A 134 -5.48 6.32 -14.72
N THR A 135 -5.72 7.51 -14.18
CA THR A 135 -5.54 7.81 -12.75
C THR A 135 -6.87 7.95 -12.00
N GLU A 136 -7.99 7.96 -12.68
CA GLU A 136 -9.33 7.88 -12.08
C GLU A 136 -9.65 6.42 -11.78
N VAL A 137 -9.44 6.03 -10.51
CA VAL A 137 -9.84 4.73 -9.94
C VAL A 137 -10.87 4.97 -8.85
#